data_6f44c4d69d479a31f05bf67d38085ab7
#
_entry.id   6f44c4d69d479a31f05bf67d38085ab7
#
_cell.length_a   1.000
_cell.length_b   1.000
_cell.length_c   1.000
_cell.angle_alpha   90.00
_cell.angle_beta   90.00
_cell.angle_gamma   90.00
#
_symmetry.space_group_name_H-M   'P 1'
#
loop_
_entity.id
_entity.type
_entity.pdbx_description
1 polymer ?
#
loop_
_entity_poly.entity_id
_entity_poly.type
_entity_poly.pdbx_seq_one_letter_code
_entity_poly.pdbx_strand_id
1 'polypeptide(L)'
;GKKLRDKLTESNLSFFCNSFLDDQLFQLENILFYKNNSREKLIVAFSNEYKNRIGALKEKYPEVKFFLISNNLDTFSQQITGIESSLKRLNRLESLDRNIIINHKPRERKDFNKIFFLTGYDIGKSLVPIFRSYLIKTEFYSTTELLMGASSLKELNDFENVTIPVPNYLFKEISLNKNIKNIEDGLNKALIEDLVLAEGIYQSNINNINMMFKSGISKVSNGECISRNLPLWKISTDTTNSL
;
A
#
# COMPACT_ATOMS: atom_id res chain seq x y z
N GLY A 1 -5.96 -18.85 5.27
CA GLY A 1 -6.04 -17.41 5.05
C GLY A 1 -7.05 -17.05 3.98
N LYS A 2 -6.72 -17.18 2.70
CA LYS A 2 -7.57 -16.75 1.56
C LYS A 2 -8.97 -17.38 1.57
N LYS A 3 -9.09 -18.68 1.85
CA LYS A 3 -10.37 -19.41 1.95
C LYS A 3 -11.27 -18.95 3.11
N LEU A 4 -10.70 -18.45 4.21
CA LEU A 4 -11.48 -17.95 5.33
C LEU A 4 -11.99 -16.53 5.02
N ARG A 5 -11.18 -15.71 4.38
CA ARG A 5 -11.52 -14.36 3.91
C ARG A 5 -12.66 -14.40 2.89
N ASP A 6 -12.60 -15.34 1.95
CA ASP A 6 -13.63 -15.54 0.93
C ASP A 6 -14.97 -15.98 1.57
N LYS A 7 -14.92 -16.88 2.57
CA LYS A 7 -16.12 -17.30 3.32
C LYS A 7 -16.73 -16.21 4.19
N LEU A 8 -15.92 -15.30 4.76
CA LEU A 8 -16.41 -14.16 5.55
C LEU A 8 -17.03 -13.07 4.66
N THR A 9 -16.65 -13.01 3.38
CA THR A 9 -17.27 -12.12 2.40
C THR A 9 -18.56 -12.70 1.79
N GLU A 10 -18.73 -14.02 1.77
CA GLU A 10 -19.92 -14.70 1.25
C GLU A 10 -21.08 -14.81 2.28
N SER A 11 -20.79 -14.68 3.58
CA SER A 11 -21.84 -14.64 4.60
C SER A 11 -22.54 -13.29 4.56
N ASN A 12 -23.88 -13.29 4.40
CA ASN A 12 -24.77 -12.10 4.40
C ASN A 12 -24.75 -11.27 5.70
N LEU A 13 -23.73 -11.39 6.52
CA LEU A 13 -23.46 -10.65 7.74
C LEU A 13 -22.36 -9.62 7.48
N SER A 14 -22.60 -8.66 6.57
CA SER A 14 -21.66 -7.55 6.39
C SER A 14 -21.92 -6.47 7.44
N PHE A 15 -21.40 -6.65 8.65
CA PHE A 15 -21.40 -5.57 9.64
C PHE A 15 -20.61 -4.35 9.15
N PHE A 16 -19.59 -4.58 8.35
CA PHE A 16 -18.78 -3.54 7.73
C PHE A 16 -19.28 -3.25 6.30
N CYS A 17 -19.28 -1.96 5.90
CA CYS A 17 -19.74 -1.53 4.58
C CYS A 17 -18.88 -2.09 3.44
N ASN A 18 -17.61 -2.24 3.69
CA ASN A 18 -16.64 -2.70 2.70
C ASN A 18 -15.68 -3.75 3.30
N SER A 19 -15.00 -4.49 2.44
CA SER A 19 -13.86 -5.28 2.87
C SER A 19 -12.73 -4.36 3.39
N PHE A 20 -11.83 -4.89 4.20
CA PHE A 20 -10.71 -4.10 4.73
C PHE A 20 -9.82 -3.53 3.61
N LEU A 21 -9.58 -4.31 2.57
CA LEU A 21 -8.83 -3.85 1.40
C LEU A 21 -9.57 -2.74 0.64
N ASP A 22 -10.89 -2.84 0.48
CA ASP A 22 -11.67 -1.82 -0.21
C ASP A 22 -11.71 -0.51 0.57
N ASP A 23 -11.79 -0.56 1.91
CA ASP A 23 -11.66 0.62 2.77
C ASP A 23 -10.29 1.30 2.61
N GLN A 24 -9.21 0.51 2.52
CA GLN A 24 -7.86 1.03 2.26
C GLN A 24 -7.75 1.70 0.89
N LEU A 25 -8.28 1.05 -0.14
CA LEU A 25 -8.28 1.57 -1.51
C LEU A 25 -9.09 2.86 -1.61
N PHE A 26 -10.26 2.92 -0.98
CA PHE A 26 -11.08 4.13 -0.93
C PHE A 26 -10.37 5.28 -0.22
N GLN A 27 -9.70 5.00 0.91
CA GLN A 27 -8.91 5.99 1.63
C GLN A 27 -7.75 6.53 0.78
N LEU A 28 -7.02 5.65 0.11
CA LEU A 28 -5.92 6.04 -0.78
C LEU A 28 -6.43 6.80 -2.01
N GLU A 29 -7.55 6.41 -2.58
CA GLU A 29 -8.20 7.14 -3.66
C GLU A 29 -8.51 8.58 -3.25
N ASN A 30 -9.11 8.79 -2.09
CA ASN A 30 -9.42 10.11 -1.57
C ASN A 30 -8.16 10.97 -1.36
N ILE A 31 -7.05 10.39 -0.92
CA ILE A 31 -5.81 11.10 -0.63
C ILE A 31 -5.01 11.40 -1.90
N LEU A 32 -4.89 10.41 -2.79
CA LEU A 32 -3.99 10.47 -3.93
C LEU A 32 -4.65 11.10 -5.16
N PHE A 33 -5.96 10.89 -5.34
CA PHE A 33 -6.65 11.27 -6.55
C PHE A 33 -7.55 12.50 -6.36
N TYR A 34 -8.17 12.69 -5.17
CA TYR A 34 -9.11 13.81 -4.96
C TYR A 34 -8.50 15.04 -4.30
N LYS A 35 -7.62 14.89 -3.32
CA LYS A 35 -7.16 16.02 -2.49
C LYS A 35 -6.08 16.90 -3.12
N ASN A 36 -5.53 16.54 -4.26
CA ASN A 36 -4.41 17.29 -4.83
C ASN A 36 -4.66 17.69 -6.28
N ASN A 37 -4.39 18.98 -6.57
CA ASN A 37 -4.09 19.45 -7.93
C ASN A 37 -2.84 18.77 -8.55
N SER A 38 -2.34 17.71 -7.92
CA SER A 38 -1.13 16.98 -8.27
C SER A 38 -1.41 15.61 -8.89
N ARG A 39 -2.61 15.38 -9.46
CA ARG A 39 -2.96 14.11 -10.16
C ARG A 39 -1.93 13.76 -11.24
N GLU A 40 -1.44 14.80 -11.93
CA GLU A 40 -0.39 14.66 -12.95
C GLU A 40 0.94 14.13 -12.39
N LYS A 41 1.14 14.20 -11.06
CA LYS A 41 2.37 13.78 -10.39
C LYS A 41 2.27 12.39 -9.74
N LEU A 42 1.16 11.69 -9.94
CA LEU A 42 0.93 10.34 -9.43
C LEU A 42 1.23 9.29 -10.49
N ILE A 43 1.93 8.25 -10.08
CA ILE A 43 2.08 6.99 -10.83
C ILE A 43 1.46 5.86 -10.03
N VAL A 44 0.76 4.96 -10.71
CA VAL A 44 0.25 3.71 -10.14
C VAL A 44 1.00 2.55 -10.78
N ALA A 45 1.75 1.79 -9.98
CA ALA A 45 2.41 0.56 -10.38
C ALA A 45 1.64 -0.64 -9.80
N PHE A 46 1.16 -1.55 -10.64
CA PHE A 46 0.28 -2.62 -10.21
C PHE A 46 0.68 -3.98 -10.79
N SER A 47 0.43 -5.05 -10.05
CA SER A 47 0.60 -6.42 -10.51
C SER A 47 -0.68 -6.97 -11.16
N ASN A 48 -0.55 -8.07 -11.89
CA ASN A 48 -1.60 -8.63 -12.76
C ASN A 48 -2.89 -8.98 -11.99
N GLU A 49 -2.77 -9.38 -10.73
CA GLU A 49 -3.88 -9.73 -9.84
C GLU A 49 -4.86 -8.58 -9.58
N TYR A 50 -4.38 -7.31 -9.71
CA TYR A 50 -5.20 -6.10 -9.50
C TYR A 50 -5.73 -5.49 -10.80
N LYS A 51 -5.51 -6.12 -11.95
CA LYS A 51 -5.85 -5.57 -13.26
C LYS A 51 -7.33 -5.14 -13.38
N ASN A 52 -8.25 -5.94 -12.83
CA ASN A 52 -9.68 -5.62 -12.88
C ASN A 52 -10.03 -4.38 -12.04
N ARG A 53 -9.41 -4.23 -10.85
CA ARG A 53 -9.61 -3.05 -9.99
C ARG A 53 -9.03 -1.80 -10.62
N ILE A 54 -7.89 -1.91 -11.28
CA ILE A 54 -7.24 -0.80 -11.99
C ILE A 54 -8.04 -0.36 -13.22
N GLY A 55 -8.81 -1.25 -13.86
CA GLY A 55 -9.68 -0.89 -14.97
C GLY A 55 -10.61 0.27 -14.62
N ALA A 56 -11.35 0.15 -13.51
CA ALA A 56 -12.26 1.19 -13.04
C ALA A 56 -11.54 2.50 -12.66
N LEU A 57 -10.35 2.41 -12.05
CA LEU A 57 -9.56 3.60 -11.72
C LEU A 57 -9.03 4.32 -12.97
N LYS A 58 -8.64 3.59 -14.01
CA LYS A 58 -8.20 4.18 -15.29
C LYS A 58 -9.32 4.96 -15.99
N GLU A 59 -10.53 4.43 -15.97
CA GLU A 59 -11.70 5.09 -16.55
C GLU A 59 -12.04 6.37 -15.79
N LYS A 60 -11.92 6.34 -14.47
CA LYS A 60 -12.24 7.47 -13.59
C LYS A 60 -11.16 8.56 -13.60
N TYR A 61 -9.87 8.19 -13.79
CA TYR A 61 -8.71 9.07 -13.72
C TYR A 61 -7.77 8.89 -14.91
N PRO A 62 -8.19 9.28 -16.13
CA PRO A 62 -7.43 9.07 -17.35
C PRO A 62 -6.09 9.83 -17.39
N GLU A 63 -5.94 10.89 -16.58
CA GLU A 63 -4.72 11.69 -16.47
C GLU A 63 -3.61 11.01 -15.68
N VAL A 64 -3.94 9.99 -14.87
CA VAL A 64 -2.97 9.26 -14.05
C VAL A 64 -2.26 8.18 -14.87
N LYS A 65 -0.96 8.04 -14.69
CA LYS A 65 -0.17 7.02 -15.38
C LYS A 65 -0.19 5.71 -14.62
N PHE A 66 -0.71 4.68 -15.27
CA PHE A 66 -0.80 3.31 -14.74
C PHE A 66 0.17 2.38 -15.47
N PHE A 67 1.02 1.69 -14.72
CA PHE A 67 2.03 0.78 -15.24
C PHE A 67 1.85 -0.61 -14.67
N LEU A 68 1.72 -1.60 -15.55
CA LEU A 68 1.76 -3.00 -15.16
C LEU A 68 3.20 -3.39 -14.82
N ILE A 69 3.42 -3.94 -13.64
CA ILE A 69 4.73 -4.39 -13.20
C ILE A 69 5.17 -5.57 -14.05
N SER A 70 6.34 -5.46 -14.67
CA SER A 70 6.92 -6.53 -15.50
C SER A 70 7.70 -7.53 -14.64
N ASN A 71 7.95 -8.72 -15.19
CA ASN A 71 8.75 -9.74 -14.51
C ASN A 71 10.21 -9.32 -14.26
N ASN A 72 10.76 -8.43 -15.12
CA ASN A 72 12.07 -7.85 -14.90
C ASN A 72 11.93 -6.53 -14.14
N LEU A 73 12.07 -6.59 -12.82
CA LEU A 73 11.87 -5.45 -11.91
C LEU A 73 12.92 -4.35 -12.10
N ASP A 74 14.17 -4.71 -12.44
CA ASP A 74 15.23 -3.72 -12.68
C ASP A 74 14.93 -2.89 -13.93
N THR A 75 14.62 -3.54 -15.05
CA THR A 75 14.26 -2.85 -16.28
C THR A 75 13.00 -2.00 -16.08
N PHE A 76 11.99 -2.53 -15.42
CA PHE A 76 10.77 -1.80 -15.08
C PHE A 76 11.08 -0.54 -14.26
N SER A 77 11.88 -0.69 -13.21
CA SER A 77 12.25 0.43 -12.33
C SER A 77 13.05 1.50 -13.08
N GLN A 78 14.01 1.12 -13.91
CA GLN A 78 14.81 2.04 -14.72
C GLN A 78 13.95 2.83 -15.73
N GLN A 79 12.96 2.20 -16.34
CA GLN A 79 12.02 2.85 -17.26
C GLN A 79 11.15 3.87 -16.52
N ILE A 80 10.53 3.47 -15.40
CA ILE A 80 9.64 4.34 -14.63
C ILE A 80 10.41 5.52 -14.03
N THR A 81 11.58 5.28 -13.45
CA THR A 81 12.41 6.32 -12.84
C THR A 81 13.09 7.25 -13.86
N GLY A 82 13.15 6.83 -15.14
CA GLY A 82 13.81 7.57 -16.22
C GLY A 82 15.34 7.43 -16.24
N ILE A 83 15.88 6.56 -15.40
CA ILE A 83 17.33 6.30 -15.32
C ILE A 83 17.84 5.70 -16.62
N GLU A 84 17.08 4.79 -17.24
CA GLU A 84 17.42 4.23 -18.55
C GLU A 84 17.67 5.32 -19.61
N SER A 85 16.81 6.33 -19.66
CA SER A 85 16.97 7.47 -20.59
C SER A 85 18.20 8.30 -20.27
N SER A 86 18.54 8.44 -18.99
CA SER A 86 19.74 9.15 -18.53
C SER A 86 21.03 8.39 -18.91
N LEU A 87 21.05 7.07 -18.75
CA LEU A 87 22.15 6.21 -19.16
C LEU A 87 22.35 6.17 -20.69
N LYS A 88 21.25 6.05 -21.44
CA LYS A 88 21.31 6.12 -22.92
C LYS A 88 21.89 7.45 -23.41
N ARG A 89 21.59 8.55 -22.72
CA ARG A 89 22.17 9.87 -23.02
C ARG A 89 23.67 9.91 -22.71
N LEU A 90 24.11 9.33 -21.59
CA LEU A 90 25.51 9.21 -21.23
C LEU A 90 26.28 8.44 -22.32
N ASN A 91 25.81 7.23 -22.68
CA ASN A 91 26.45 6.40 -23.67
C ASN A 91 26.59 7.12 -25.03
N ARG A 92 25.62 7.95 -25.41
CA ARG A 92 25.73 8.79 -26.62
C ARG A 92 26.80 9.84 -26.50
N LEU A 93 26.94 10.49 -25.34
CA LEU A 93 27.98 11.50 -25.12
C LEU A 93 29.36 10.87 -25.14
N GLU A 94 29.55 9.73 -24.50
CA GLU A 94 30.81 8.96 -24.50
C GLU A 94 31.20 8.46 -25.90
N SER A 95 30.21 8.17 -26.75
CA SER A 95 30.44 7.77 -28.14
C SER A 95 30.92 8.95 -29.01
N LEU A 96 30.60 10.18 -28.66
CA LEU A 96 31.02 11.38 -29.38
C LEU A 96 32.44 11.83 -29.01
N ASP A 97 32.86 11.68 -27.77
CA ASP A 97 34.18 12.01 -27.30
C ASP A 97 34.63 11.06 -26.17
N ARG A 98 35.56 10.16 -26.50
CA ARG A 98 36.10 9.15 -25.56
C ARG A 98 36.99 9.74 -24.46
N ASN A 99 37.39 10.99 -24.58
CA ASN A 99 38.27 11.64 -23.62
C ASN A 99 37.51 12.45 -22.57
N ILE A 100 36.18 12.55 -22.67
CA ILE A 100 35.38 13.25 -21.68
C ILE A 100 35.17 12.32 -20.48
N ILE A 101 35.84 12.64 -19.38
CA ILE A 101 35.54 12.03 -18.07
C ILE A 101 34.27 12.71 -17.54
N ILE A 102 33.11 12.09 -17.76
CA ILE A 102 31.84 12.62 -17.28
C ILE A 102 31.55 11.99 -15.91
N ASN A 103 31.55 12.82 -14.87
CA ASN A 103 31.04 12.40 -13.56
C ASN A 103 29.50 12.39 -13.64
N HIS A 104 28.94 11.34 -14.22
CA HIS A 104 27.52 11.20 -14.49
C HIS A 104 26.80 10.62 -13.27
N LYS A 105 25.84 11.39 -12.74
CA LYS A 105 24.83 10.87 -11.82
C LYS A 105 23.53 10.69 -12.60
N PRO A 106 22.97 9.48 -12.67
CA PRO A 106 21.68 9.27 -13.30
C PRO A 106 20.62 10.23 -12.72
N ARG A 107 19.90 10.89 -13.60
CA ARG A 107 18.84 11.82 -13.16
C ARG A 107 17.53 11.10 -13.13
N GLU A 108 16.88 11.12 -11.96
CA GLU A 108 15.51 10.70 -11.79
C GLU A 108 14.53 11.63 -12.52
N ARG A 109 13.40 11.11 -12.91
CA ARG A 109 12.28 11.91 -13.44
C ARG A 109 11.73 12.82 -12.34
N LYS A 110 11.26 14.01 -12.76
CA LYS A 110 10.65 15.02 -11.86
C LYS A 110 9.17 15.27 -12.16
N ASP A 111 8.61 14.53 -13.12
CA ASP A 111 7.22 14.69 -13.54
C ASP A 111 6.23 13.98 -12.60
N PHE A 112 6.74 13.25 -11.60
CA PHE A 112 5.94 12.69 -10.53
C PHE A 112 6.68 12.77 -9.17
N ASN A 113 5.94 12.74 -8.10
CA ASN A 113 6.46 12.74 -6.73
C ASN A 113 5.74 11.75 -5.82
N LYS A 114 4.77 11.02 -6.36
CA LYS A 114 4.01 9.98 -5.63
C LYS A 114 3.94 8.72 -6.46
N ILE A 115 4.13 7.58 -5.82
CA ILE A 115 3.90 6.26 -6.42
C ILE A 115 2.97 5.48 -5.51
N PHE A 116 1.92 4.94 -6.11
CA PHE A 116 1.04 3.98 -5.46
C PHE A 116 1.36 2.57 -5.99
N PHE A 117 1.87 1.72 -5.11
CA PHE A 117 2.11 0.30 -5.38
C PHE A 117 0.88 -0.51 -5.03
N LEU A 118 0.29 -1.17 -6.01
CA LEU A 118 -0.80 -2.12 -5.82
C LEU A 118 -0.30 -3.51 -6.23
N THR A 119 0.38 -4.17 -5.30
CA THR A 119 1.04 -5.46 -5.51
C THR A 119 1.15 -6.22 -4.19
N GLY A 120 1.31 -7.54 -4.27
CA GLY A 120 1.56 -8.39 -3.12
C GLY A 120 3.01 -8.32 -2.62
N TYR A 121 3.26 -9.04 -1.52
CA TYR A 121 4.52 -9.04 -0.77
C TYR A 121 5.74 -9.43 -1.62
N ASP A 122 5.67 -10.53 -2.36
CA ASP A 122 6.83 -11.09 -3.07
C ASP A 122 7.43 -10.11 -4.10
N ILE A 123 6.55 -9.44 -4.86
CA ILE A 123 6.98 -8.43 -5.82
C ILE A 123 7.41 -7.16 -5.08
N GLY A 124 6.63 -6.73 -4.09
CA GLY A 124 6.87 -5.52 -3.32
C GLY A 124 8.20 -5.51 -2.59
N LYS A 125 8.58 -6.63 -1.97
CA LYS A 125 9.86 -6.81 -1.23
C LYS A 125 11.08 -6.50 -2.09
N SER A 126 11.03 -6.82 -3.37
CA SER A 126 12.12 -6.51 -4.30
C SER A 126 11.96 -5.13 -4.92
N LEU A 127 10.73 -4.73 -5.27
CA LEU A 127 10.45 -3.52 -6.04
C LEU A 127 10.66 -2.25 -5.21
N VAL A 128 10.14 -2.20 -3.98
CA VAL A 128 10.19 -0.99 -3.14
C VAL A 128 11.62 -0.55 -2.83
N PRO A 129 12.55 -1.42 -2.40
CA PRO A 129 13.95 -1.03 -2.20
C PRO A 129 14.62 -0.49 -3.46
N ILE A 130 14.36 -1.08 -4.64
CA ILE A 130 14.90 -0.59 -5.91
C ILE A 130 14.42 0.84 -6.17
N PHE A 131 13.10 1.10 -6.08
CA PHE A 131 12.56 2.44 -6.27
C PHE A 131 13.11 3.44 -5.24
N ARG A 132 13.21 3.04 -3.98
CA ARG A 132 13.75 3.88 -2.90
C ARG A 132 15.21 4.27 -3.16
N SER A 133 16.02 3.38 -3.73
CA SER A 133 17.41 3.68 -4.07
C SER A 133 17.56 4.76 -5.15
N TYR A 134 16.59 4.88 -6.05
CA TYR A 134 16.60 5.83 -7.15
C TYR A 134 15.81 7.12 -6.88
N LEU A 135 14.76 7.06 -6.05
CA LEU A 135 13.79 8.13 -5.87
C LEU A 135 13.79 8.62 -4.42
N ILE A 136 14.71 9.52 -4.09
CA ILE A 136 14.95 9.99 -2.71
C ILE A 136 13.80 10.88 -2.19
N LYS A 137 13.12 11.62 -3.08
CA LYS A 137 12.09 12.61 -2.72
C LYS A 137 10.66 12.16 -3.03
N THR A 138 10.48 10.93 -3.47
CA THR A 138 9.18 10.41 -3.87
C THR A 138 8.48 9.77 -2.68
N GLU A 139 7.20 10.05 -2.53
CA GLU A 139 6.34 9.44 -1.52
C GLU A 139 5.78 8.11 -2.05
N PHE A 140 5.86 7.07 -1.25
CA PHE A 140 5.37 5.74 -1.58
C PHE A 140 4.10 5.41 -0.78
N TYR A 141 3.12 4.86 -1.47
CA TYR A 141 1.85 4.46 -0.91
C TYR A 141 1.52 3.01 -1.32
N SER A 142 0.86 2.28 -0.43
CA SER A 142 0.37 0.93 -0.73
C SER A 142 -0.76 0.53 0.23
N THR A 143 -1.24 -0.70 0.08
CA THR A 143 -2.16 -1.35 1.02
C THR A 143 -1.42 -2.38 1.89
N THR A 144 -2.10 -2.95 2.88
CA THR A 144 -1.53 -4.04 3.71
C THR A 144 -1.19 -5.30 2.94
N GLU A 145 -1.72 -5.47 1.72
CA GLU A 145 -1.37 -6.61 0.84
C GLU A 145 0.14 -6.69 0.58
N LEU A 146 0.80 -5.51 0.55
CA LEU A 146 2.26 -5.41 0.43
C LEU A 146 3.01 -6.12 1.58
N LEU A 147 2.38 -6.29 2.75
CA LEU A 147 3.01 -6.79 3.97
C LEU A 147 2.62 -8.23 4.32
N MET A 148 1.59 -8.79 3.64
CA MET A 148 0.94 -10.04 4.04
C MET A 148 1.85 -11.27 4.03
N GLY A 149 2.94 -11.26 3.26
CA GLY A 149 3.91 -12.36 3.22
C GLY A 149 5.05 -12.26 4.25
N ALA A 150 5.13 -11.13 4.99
CA ALA A 150 6.20 -10.95 5.97
C ALA A 150 6.05 -11.91 7.16
N SER A 151 7.12 -12.60 7.49
CA SER A 151 7.18 -13.55 8.62
C SER A 151 7.52 -12.86 9.94
N SER A 152 8.06 -11.66 9.88
CA SER A 152 8.44 -10.86 11.05
C SER A 152 8.33 -9.36 10.78
N LEU A 153 8.24 -8.56 11.85
CA LEU A 153 8.25 -7.09 11.73
C LEU A 153 9.57 -6.55 11.17
N LYS A 154 10.68 -7.27 11.31
CA LYS A 154 11.98 -6.86 10.75
C LYS A 154 11.97 -6.82 9.22
N GLU A 155 11.18 -7.68 8.59
CA GLU A 155 11.02 -7.69 7.14
C GLU A 155 10.27 -6.46 6.61
N LEU A 156 9.55 -5.74 7.49
CA LEU A 156 8.92 -4.46 7.13
C LEU A 156 9.92 -3.35 6.80
N ASN A 157 11.19 -3.51 7.17
CA ASN A 157 12.26 -2.56 6.82
C ASN A 157 12.47 -2.48 5.30
N ASP A 158 12.16 -3.55 4.55
CA ASP A 158 12.20 -3.53 3.09
C ASP A 158 11.19 -2.52 2.51
N PHE A 159 10.12 -2.23 3.26
CA PHE A 159 9.06 -1.30 2.91
C PHE A 159 9.18 0.07 3.60
N GLU A 160 10.37 0.40 4.11
CA GLU A 160 10.61 1.69 4.74
C GLU A 160 10.18 2.86 3.84
N ASN A 161 9.57 3.88 4.43
CA ASN A 161 8.98 5.05 3.78
C ASN A 161 7.70 4.80 2.97
N VAL A 162 7.16 3.58 2.94
CA VAL A 162 5.83 3.33 2.39
C VAL A 162 4.76 3.75 3.40
N THR A 163 3.75 4.47 2.92
CA THR A 163 2.58 4.89 3.70
C THR A 163 1.40 3.99 3.36
N ILE A 164 0.78 3.42 4.37
CA ILE A 164 -0.38 2.54 4.25
C ILE A 164 -1.53 3.00 5.15
N PRO A 165 -2.80 2.85 4.74
CA PRO A 165 -3.96 3.18 5.58
C PRO A 165 -4.23 2.03 6.57
N VAL A 166 -3.61 2.10 7.74
CA VAL A 166 -3.76 1.13 8.82
C VAL A 166 -3.28 1.72 10.14
N PRO A 167 -3.89 1.39 11.27
CA PRO A 167 -3.41 1.83 12.57
C PRO A 167 -2.04 1.20 12.89
N ASN A 168 -1.08 2.01 13.31
CA ASN A 168 0.26 1.53 13.69
C ASN A 168 0.24 0.61 14.93
N TYR A 169 -0.68 0.83 15.86
CA TYR A 169 -0.81 -0.01 17.05
C TYR A 169 -1.16 -1.47 16.73
N LEU A 170 -1.79 -1.73 15.58
CA LEU A 170 -2.10 -3.08 15.14
C LEU A 170 -0.84 -3.94 15.00
N PHE A 171 0.24 -3.38 14.45
CA PHE A 171 1.50 -4.09 14.32
C PHE A 171 2.20 -4.30 15.66
N LYS A 172 2.02 -3.39 16.61
CA LYS A 172 2.48 -3.57 17.99
C LYS A 172 1.80 -4.77 18.67
N GLU A 173 0.49 -4.89 18.54
CA GLU A 173 -0.24 -6.06 19.04
C GLU A 173 0.23 -7.37 18.40
N ILE A 174 0.44 -7.35 17.07
CA ILE A 174 0.96 -8.52 16.35
C ILE A 174 2.32 -8.93 16.89
N SER A 175 3.22 -7.97 17.16
CA SER A 175 4.57 -8.26 17.67
C SER A 175 4.58 -8.82 19.10
N LEU A 176 3.65 -8.39 19.92
CA LEU A 176 3.54 -8.84 21.32
C LEU A 176 2.88 -10.23 21.47
N ASN A 177 2.17 -10.67 20.44
CA ASN A 177 1.42 -11.92 20.49
C ASN A 177 2.26 -13.11 20.01
N LYS A 178 2.81 -13.88 20.96
CA LYS A 178 3.66 -15.06 20.67
C LYS A 178 2.97 -16.17 19.86
N ASN A 179 1.64 -16.15 19.75
CA ASN A 179 0.86 -17.15 18.99
C ASN A 179 0.66 -16.76 17.52
N ILE A 180 1.14 -15.60 17.10
CA ILE A 180 1.06 -15.12 15.72
C ILE A 180 2.33 -15.54 14.98
N LYS A 181 2.17 -16.27 13.88
CA LYS A 181 3.27 -16.83 13.11
C LYS A 181 3.83 -15.84 12.06
N ASN A 182 2.96 -15.01 11.50
CA ASN A 182 3.31 -14.03 10.46
C ASN A 182 2.33 -12.85 10.50
N ILE A 183 2.62 -11.83 9.72
CA ILE A 183 1.80 -10.60 9.65
C ILE A 183 0.37 -10.90 9.16
N GLU A 184 0.21 -11.77 8.18
CA GLU A 184 -1.11 -12.14 7.65
C GLU A 184 -2.01 -12.78 8.71
N ASP A 185 -1.47 -13.72 9.48
CA ASP A 185 -2.22 -14.37 10.58
C ASP A 185 -2.65 -13.33 11.64
N GLY A 186 -1.76 -12.39 11.95
CA GLY A 186 -2.05 -11.33 12.90
C GLY A 186 -3.16 -10.38 12.44
N LEU A 187 -3.11 -9.95 11.17
CA LEU A 187 -4.15 -9.13 10.57
C LEU A 187 -5.48 -9.87 10.49
N ASN A 188 -5.47 -11.13 10.05
CA ASN A 188 -6.69 -11.94 9.97
C ASN A 188 -7.33 -12.12 11.35
N LYS A 189 -6.52 -12.37 12.39
CA LYS A 189 -7.01 -12.46 13.77
C LYS A 189 -7.66 -11.15 14.22
N ALA A 190 -7.01 -10.02 13.99
CA ALA A 190 -7.55 -8.71 14.35
C ALA A 190 -8.89 -8.43 13.64
N LEU A 191 -9.00 -8.75 12.35
CA LEU A 191 -10.25 -8.58 11.60
C LEU A 191 -11.37 -9.49 12.11
N ILE A 192 -11.06 -10.71 12.54
CA ILE A 192 -12.04 -11.61 13.16
C ILE A 192 -12.52 -11.06 14.51
N GLU A 193 -11.61 -10.55 15.34
CA GLU A 193 -11.96 -9.93 16.62
C GLU A 193 -12.85 -8.69 16.42
N ASP A 194 -12.58 -7.89 15.38
CA ASP A 194 -13.42 -6.75 15.00
C ASP A 194 -14.83 -7.19 14.57
N LEU A 195 -14.94 -8.30 13.83
CA LEU A 195 -16.25 -8.84 13.44
C LEU A 195 -17.05 -9.29 14.66
N VAL A 196 -16.43 -9.98 15.62
CA VAL A 196 -17.08 -10.41 16.85
C VAL A 196 -17.55 -9.21 17.68
N LEU A 197 -16.72 -8.16 17.75
CA LEU A 197 -17.08 -6.92 18.43
C LEU A 197 -18.25 -6.22 17.73
N ALA A 198 -18.24 -6.13 16.41
CA ALA A 198 -19.31 -5.53 15.61
C ALA A 198 -20.63 -6.27 15.83
N GLU A 199 -20.62 -7.61 15.83
CA GLU A 199 -21.80 -8.44 16.14
C GLU A 199 -22.36 -8.13 17.53
N GLY A 200 -21.49 -8.08 18.56
CA GLY A 200 -21.91 -7.74 19.92
C GLY A 200 -22.57 -6.36 20.03
N ILE A 201 -22.06 -5.36 19.30
CA ILE A 201 -22.62 -4.02 19.24
C ILE A 201 -24.01 -4.03 18.61
N TYR A 202 -24.18 -4.73 17.49
CA TYR A 202 -25.46 -4.87 16.82
C TYR A 202 -26.52 -5.53 17.72
N GLN A 203 -26.14 -6.61 18.42
CA GLN A 203 -27.03 -7.29 19.36
C GLN A 203 -27.42 -6.41 20.58
N SER A 204 -26.54 -5.50 20.98
CA SER A 204 -26.73 -4.63 22.14
C SER A 204 -27.57 -3.37 21.83
N ASN A 205 -28.01 -3.15 20.58
CA ASN A 205 -28.73 -1.94 20.13
C ASN A 205 -28.05 -0.62 20.51
N ILE A 206 -26.71 -0.63 20.60
CA ILE A 206 -25.92 0.55 20.90
C ILE A 206 -25.85 1.45 19.66
N ASN A 207 -26.20 2.73 19.83
CA ASN A 207 -26.30 3.67 18.73
C ASN A 207 -25.38 4.87 18.90
N ASN A 208 -24.92 5.43 17.77
CA ASN A 208 -24.17 6.70 17.67
C ASN A 208 -22.92 6.76 18.54
N ILE A 209 -22.14 5.71 18.58
CA ILE A 209 -20.86 5.67 19.28
C ILE A 209 -19.69 5.64 18.29
N ASN A 210 -18.59 6.27 18.69
CA ASN A 210 -17.30 6.06 18.05
C ASN A 210 -16.64 4.87 18.72
N MET A 211 -16.29 3.85 17.94
CA MET A 211 -15.67 2.63 18.43
C MET A 211 -14.26 2.48 17.85
N MET A 212 -13.34 2.08 18.71
CA MET A 212 -11.99 1.72 18.28
C MET A 212 -11.97 0.22 18.00
N PHE A 213 -11.93 -0.12 16.73
CA PHE A 213 -11.64 -1.47 16.25
C PHE A 213 -10.13 -1.66 16.11
N LYS A 214 -9.65 -2.90 16.08
CA LYS A 214 -8.24 -3.17 15.81
C LYS A 214 -7.81 -2.71 14.41
N SER A 215 -8.70 -2.80 13.45
CA SER A 215 -8.48 -2.34 12.08
C SER A 215 -8.66 -0.82 11.87
N GLY A 216 -9.19 -0.07 12.85
CA GLY A 216 -9.38 1.38 12.70
C GLY A 216 -10.48 1.94 13.61
N ILE A 217 -10.71 3.25 13.51
CA ILE A 217 -11.79 3.93 14.23
C ILE A 217 -13.03 3.99 13.35
N SER A 218 -14.18 3.65 13.90
CA SER A 218 -15.44 3.65 13.15
C SER A 218 -16.55 4.28 13.97
N LYS A 219 -17.45 4.97 13.26
CA LYS A 219 -18.73 5.40 13.83
C LYS A 219 -19.74 4.29 13.60
N VAL A 220 -20.40 3.87 14.66
CA VAL A 220 -21.47 2.88 14.63
C VAL A 220 -22.79 3.60 14.76
N SER A 221 -23.66 3.45 13.75
CA SER A 221 -25.03 3.97 13.70
C SER A 221 -26.02 2.82 13.55
N ASN A 222 -27.22 2.97 14.13
CA ASN A 222 -28.23 1.89 14.08
C ASN A 222 -28.75 1.68 12.66
N GLY A 223 -28.79 0.43 12.22
CA GLY A 223 -29.31 0.05 10.91
C GLY A 223 -28.38 0.35 9.74
N GLU A 224 -27.21 0.92 10.00
CA GLU A 224 -26.18 1.19 8.97
C GLU A 224 -25.00 0.24 9.14
N CYS A 225 -24.33 -0.09 8.05
CA CYS A 225 -23.06 -0.80 8.10
C CYS A 225 -21.96 0.10 8.67
N ILE A 226 -20.95 -0.51 9.28
CA ILE A 226 -19.83 0.18 9.91
C ILE A 226 -18.83 0.60 8.83
N SER A 227 -18.55 1.90 8.73
CA SER A 227 -17.50 2.44 7.86
C SER A 227 -16.22 2.71 8.66
N ARG A 228 -15.11 2.13 8.23
CA ARG A 228 -13.81 2.31 8.88
C ARG A 228 -13.15 3.61 8.46
N ASN A 229 -12.64 4.35 9.44
CA ASN A 229 -11.68 5.43 9.19
C ASN A 229 -10.27 4.91 9.51
N LEU A 230 -9.45 4.80 8.48
CA LEU A 230 -8.12 4.20 8.56
C LEU A 230 -7.06 5.32 8.66
N PRO A 231 -6.36 5.46 9.80
CA PRO A 231 -5.25 6.39 9.89
C PRO A 231 -4.12 5.95 8.95
N LEU A 232 -3.35 6.92 8.46
CA LEU A 232 -2.17 6.63 7.67
C LEU A 232 -0.99 6.31 8.58
N TRP A 233 -0.36 5.18 8.32
CA TRP A 233 0.89 4.80 8.96
C TRP A 233 2.02 4.78 7.92
N LYS A 234 3.09 5.51 8.23
CA LYS A 234 4.33 5.47 7.45
C LYS A 234 5.31 4.51 8.09
N ILE A 235 5.71 3.49 7.37
CA ILE A 235 6.65 2.49 7.84
C ILE A 235 8.02 3.17 8.00
N SER A 236 8.63 3.05 9.19
CA SER A 236 9.99 3.51 9.46
C SER A 236 10.75 2.48 10.29
N THR A 237 12.05 2.45 10.15
CA THR A 237 12.94 1.58 10.94
C THR A 237 12.82 1.86 12.45
N ASP A 238 12.58 3.11 12.84
CA ASP A 238 12.38 3.46 14.25
C ASP A 238 11.07 2.89 14.79
N THR A 239 9.99 2.97 14.02
CA THR A 239 8.70 2.39 14.43
C THR A 239 8.71 0.86 14.44
N THR A 240 9.44 0.21 13.55
CA THR A 240 9.57 -1.26 13.54
C THR A 240 10.49 -1.76 14.67
N ASN A 241 11.48 -0.97 15.10
CA ASN A 241 12.36 -1.31 16.20
C ASN A 241 11.75 -0.98 17.58
N SER A 242 10.81 -0.04 17.63
CA SER A 242 10.07 0.33 18.87
C SER A 242 8.77 -0.47 19.08
N LEU A 243 8.38 -1.25 18.09
CA LEU A 243 7.30 -2.22 18.16
C LEU A 243 7.83 -3.57 18.67
#